data_75acd0b8ad2d3e2eccf0a5e5633130f4
#
_entry.id   75acd0b8ad2d3e2eccf0a5e5633130f4
#
_cell.length_a   1.000
_cell.length_b   1.000
_cell.length_c   1.000
_cell.angle_alpha   90.00
_cell.angle_beta   90.00
_cell.angle_gamma   90.00
#
_symmetry.space_group_name_H-M   'P 1'
#
loop_
_entity.id
_entity.type
_entity.pdbx_description
1 polymer ?
#
loop_
_entity_poly.entity_id
_entity_poly.type
_entity_poly.pdbx_seq_one_letter_code
_entity_poly.pdbx_strand_id
1 'polypeptide(L)'
;MPHSRRLWIALLIVVLIALALWWFPNWQSDDQSSDAPASAGRDRSAAVAAIEAQRGDLEITVGALGTVRSLSSIDVYPRVEGELLTVDFEEGEHVEKGQRLATIDPRDYQAQLAAAQGQLVQDQAQLKSAREDLERYETLAQSQSISRQELEQQRQLVRQYQGAVASDRADIDSAQVQLDYTDITAPNAGIIGIRNVDPGNLVSSGDDDPIATLTQLDPISVVFSLPSQYVPTLREQLASGDAPSVSVTTVGDERLEGQLTSIDSQIDTATGTVRLRARFDNAADRLYPSAFVDVRLTVNTLRDRVIVPAPAVQTGQDGLFVYVVGDDDTVTRHDVVVSASENHRSALASGVSAGERVVVDGVDSLRDGAKVRVVSNALPGETSASSTADDDADTQTSRDAS
;
A
#
# COMPACT_ATOMS: atom_id res chain seq x y z
N MET A 1 -29.12 -56.16 -62.38
CA MET A 1 -29.71 -55.11 -63.17
C MET A 1 -29.72 -53.80 -62.37
N PRO A 2 -28.78 -52.88 -62.61
CA PRO A 2 -28.99 -51.52 -62.18
C PRO A 2 -28.36 -50.48 -63.16
N HIS A 3 -28.71 -50.53 -64.43
CA HIS A 3 -28.20 -49.52 -65.37
C HIS A 3 -29.23 -48.42 -65.70
N SER A 4 -30.50 -48.60 -65.38
CA SER A 4 -31.59 -47.64 -65.71
C SER A 4 -31.62 -46.40 -64.79
N ARG A 5 -31.19 -46.52 -63.54
CA ARG A 5 -31.24 -45.35 -62.60
C ARG A 5 -30.16 -44.27 -62.88
N ARG A 6 -29.03 -44.66 -63.47
CA ARG A 6 -27.91 -43.71 -63.79
C ARG A 6 -28.22 -42.85 -65.01
N LEU A 7 -29.00 -43.40 -65.97
CA LEU A 7 -29.45 -42.66 -67.16
C LEU A 7 -30.48 -41.58 -66.81
N TRP A 8 -31.38 -41.85 -65.86
CA TRP A 8 -32.36 -40.85 -65.43
C TRP A 8 -31.77 -39.70 -64.62
N ILE A 9 -30.71 -39.94 -63.82
CA ILE A 9 -30.00 -38.90 -63.07
C ILE A 9 -29.19 -38.01 -64.03
N ALA A 10 -28.58 -38.56 -65.03
CA ALA A 10 -27.88 -37.76 -66.07
C ALA A 10 -28.80 -36.86 -66.88
N LEU A 11 -29.99 -37.34 -67.17
CA LEU A 11 -31.00 -36.59 -67.90
C LEU A 11 -31.57 -35.40 -67.07
N LEU A 12 -31.76 -35.63 -65.75
CA LEU A 12 -32.22 -34.61 -64.81
C LEU A 12 -31.16 -33.50 -64.60
N ILE A 13 -29.86 -33.82 -64.62
CA ILE A 13 -28.79 -32.87 -64.51
C ILE A 13 -28.71 -32.01 -65.80
N VAL A 14 -28.89 -32.57 -66.94
CA VAL A 14 -28.85 -31.84 -68.21
C VAL A 14 -30.05 -30.87 -68.32
N VAL A 15 -31.24 -31.30 -67.84
CA VAL A 15 -32.43 -30.43 -67.81
C VAL A 15 -32.27 -29.27 -66.82
N LEU A 16 -31.65 -29.50 -65.69
CA LEU A 16 -31.34 -28.45 -64.69
C LEU A 16 -30.29 -27.44 -65.21
N ILE A 17 -29.29 -27.90 -65.93
CA ILE A 17 -28.30 -27.00 -66.57
C ILE A 17 -28.92 -26.19 -67.69
N ALA A 18 -29.82 -26.77 -68.48
CA ALA A 18 -30.54 -26.05 -69.55
C ALA A 18 -31.52 -25.01 -68.96
N LEU A 19 -32.21 -25.30 -67.86
CA LEU A 19 -33.03 -24.32 -67.14
C LEU A 19 -32.22 -23.21 -66.47
N ALA A 20 -31.05 -23.48 -65.98
CA ALA A 20 -30.15 -22.47 -65.42
C ALA A 20 -29.58 -21.52 -66.47
N LEU A 21 -29.30 -22.05 -67.66
CA LEU A 21 -28.86 -21.22 -68.82
C LEU A 21 -29.99 -20.39 -69.47
N TRP A 22 -31.26 -20.80 -69.31
CA TRP A 22 -32.40 -20.04 -69.84
C TRP A 22 -32.85 -18.93 -68.87
N TRP A 23 -32.49 -18.99 -67.60
CA TRP A 23 -32.85 -17.99 -66.56
C TRP A 23 -31.77 -16.94 -66.31
N PHE A 24 -30.67 -16.96 -67.14
CA PHE A 24 -29.64 -15.92 -67.02
C PHE A 24 -30.10 -14.76 -67.96
N PRO A 25 -30.57 -13.62 -67.39
CA PRO A 25 -31.00 -12.52 -68.24
C PRO A 25 -29.80 -11.92 -68.93
N ASN A 26 -29.97 -11.79 -70.25
CA ASN A 26 -29.10 -11.15 -71.22
C ASN A 26 -28.97 -9.65 -70.85
N TRP A 27 -27.89 -9.28 -70.21
CA TRP A 27 -27.57 -7.89 -69.95
C TRP A 27 -26.73 -7.38 -71.11
N GLN A 28 -27.42 -6.89 -72.07
CA GLN A 28 -26.81 -6.20 -73.20
C GLN A 28 -26.64 -4.71 -72.85
N SER A 29 -25.41 -4.25 -72.96
CA SER A 29 -24.94 -2.92 -72.71
C SER A 29 -25.60 -1.96 -73.65
N ASP A 30 -26.39 -1.02 -73.18
CA ASP A 30 -26.73 0.20 -73.92
C ASP A 30 -25.68 1.26 -73.60
N ASP A 31 -24.80 1.51 -74.58
CA ASP A 31 -23.98 2.73 -74.66
C ASP A 31 -24.90 3.97 -74.88
N GLN A 32 -25.22 4.66 -73.77
CA GLN A 32 -25.67 6.04 -73.83
C GLN A 32 -24.61 6.95 -73.28
N SER A 33 -23.86 7.54 -74.15
CA SER A 33 -23.02 8.72 -73.90
C SER A 33 -23.90 9.84 -73.32
N SER A 34 -23.87 9.97 -71.98
CA SER A 34 -24.35 11.19 -71.31
C SER A 34 -23.15 11.95 -70.80
N ASP A 35 -22.93 13.09 -71.46
CA ASP A 35 -22.08 14.14 -70.91
C ASP A 35 -22.50 14.46 -69.46
N ALA A 36 -21.81 13.88 -68.45
CA ALA A 36 -21.87 14.34 -67.10
C ALA A 36 -20.74 15.35 -66.90
N PRO A 37 -21.01 16.53 -66.33
CA PRO A 37 -19.98 17.52 -66.08
C PRO A 37 -18.96 16.89 -65.10
N ALA A 38 -17.68 17.11 -65.40
CA ALA A 38 -16.58 16.75 -64.56
C ALA A 38 -16.91 17.09 -63.07
N SER A 39 -17.17 16.08 -62.27
CA SER A 39 -17.32 16.26 -60.85
C SER A 39 -15.97 16.79 -60.35
N ALA A 40 -15.95 18.07 -60.00
CA ALA A 40 -14.93 18.71 -59.24
C ALA A 40 -14.52 17.75 -58.13
N GLY A 41 -13.21 17.40 -58.02
CA GLY A 41 -12.67 16.54 -57.00
C GLY A 41 -13.19 17.05 -55.65
N ARG A 42 -14.10 16.29 -55.03
CA ARG A 42 -14.37 16.48 -53.62
C ARG A 42 -13.06 16.17 -52.95
N ASP A 43 -12.41 17.21 -52.47
CA ASP A 43 -11.31 17.14 -51.55
C ASP A 43 -11.78 16.26 -50.36
N ARG A 44 -11.54 14.96 -50.46
CA ARG A 44 -11.91 14.01 -49.41
C ARG A 44 -10.91 14.16 -48.30
N SER A 45 -11.02 15.26 -47.54
CA SER A 45 -10.30 15.38 -46.29
C SER A 45 -10.77 14.27 -45.37
N ALA A 46 -9.85 13.44 -44.93
CA ALA A 46 -10.13 12.39 -43.92
C ALA A 46 -10.54 13.08 -42.62
N ALA A 47 -11.62 12.59 -42.00
CA ALA A 47 -12.02 13.06 -40.69
C ALA A 47 -11.11 12.39 -39.63
N VAL A 48 -10.45 13.17 -38.82
CA VAL A 48 -9.52 12.69 -37.80
C VAL A 48 -9.80 13.33 -36.44
N ALA A 49 -9.47 12.64 -35.37
CA ALA A 49 -9.32 13.23 -34.05
C ALA A 49 -7.83 13.55 -33.79
N ALA A 50 -7.55 14.76 -33.33
CA ALA A 50 -6.18 15.20 -33.04
C ALA A 50 -6.09 15.82 -31.66
N ILE A 51 -5.03 15.52 -30.96
CA ILE A 51 -4.77 16.02 -29.62
C ILE A 51 -3.39 16.69 -29.60
N GLU A 52 -3.27 17.76 -28.84
CA GLU A 52 -2.03 18.50 -28.69
C GLU A 52 -1.04 17.72 -27.81
N ALA A 53 0.20 17.55 -28.29
CA ALA A 53 1.29 16.96 -27.53
C ALA A 53 1.71 17.91 -26.44
N GLN A 54 1.72 17.43 -25.19
CA GLN A 54 2.01 18.26 -24.01
C GLN A 54 3.33 17.86 -23.37
N ARG A 55 4.04 18.83 -22.78
CA ARG A 55 5.14 18.53 -21.88
C ARG A 55 4.61 18.15 -20.51
N GLY A 56 5.21 17.10 -19.94
CA GLY A 56 4.84 16.65 -18.62
C GLY A 56 5.69 15.50 -18.14
N ASP A 57 5.35 15.01 -16.98
CA ASP A 57 6.00 13.87 -16.37
C ASP A 57 5.17 12.60 -16.62
N LEU A 58 5.86 11.50 -16.91
CA LEU A 58 5.26 10.18 -17.02
C LEU A 58 5.84 9.28 -15.94
N GLU A 59 4.99 8.89 -15.00
CA GLU A 59 5.33 7.90 -13.97
C GLU A 59 5.27 6.50 -14.55
N ILE A 60 6.33 5.73 -14.37
CA ILE A 60 6.38 4.32 -14.73
C ILE A 60 6.05 3.54 -13.48
N THR A 61 4.93 2.81 -13.53
CA THR A 61 4.42 2.06 -12.39
C THR A 61 4.53 0.56 -12.61
N VAL A 62 4.72 -0.18 -11.53
CA VAL A 62 4.69 -1.66 -11.55
C VAL A 62 3.64 -2.13 -10.53
N GLY A 63 2.73 -2.98 -11.02
CA GLY A 63 1.68 -3.58 -10.21
C GLY A 63 2.18 -4.84 -9.50
N ALA A 64 1.70 -5.05 -8.28
CA ALA A 64 1.91 -6.28 -7.51
C ALA A 64 0.75 -6.52 -6.57
N LEU A 65 0.56 -7.77 -6.14
CA LEU A 65 -0.32 -8.08 -5.03
C LEU A 65 0.43 -7.89 -3.71
N GLY A 66 -0.14 -7.13 -2.79
CA GLY A 66 0.41 -6.89 -1.46
C GLY A 66 -0.42 -7.51 -0.36
N THR A 67 0.21 -7.73 0.78
CA THR A 67 -0.45 -8.12 2.02
C THR A 67 -0.24 -7.03 3.06
N VAL A 68 -1.33 -6.59 3.66
CA VAL A 68 -1.30 -5.61 4.74
C VAL A 68 -0.72 -6.25 6.00
N ARG A 69 0.21 -5.57 6.66
CA ARG A 69 0.84 -6.01 7.91
C ARG A 69 0.88 -4.87 8.91
N SER A 70 0.48 -5.14 10.15
CA SER A 70 0.74 -4.22 11.25
C SER A 70 2.25 -4.00 11.42
N LEU A 71 2.65 -2.82 11.87
CA LEU A 71 4.04 -2.54 12.23
C LEU A 71 4.43 -3.23 13.53
N SER A 72 3.49 -3.36 14.46
CA SER A 72 3.67 -4.02 15.75
C SER A 72 2.39 -4.79 16.10
N SER A 73 2.56 -6.06 16.45
CA SER A 73 1.53 -6.90 17.04
C SER A 73 2.15 -7.54 18.26
N ILE A 74 1.60 -7.29 19.45
CA ILE A 74 2.17 -7.70 20.72
C ILE A 74 1.11 -8.50 21.49
N ASP A 75 1.46 -9.72 21.81
CA ASP A 75 0.66 -10.55 22.69
C ASP A 75 0.93 -10.16 24.15
N VAL A 76 -0.12 -9.76 24.84
CA VAL A 76 -0.06 -9.28 26.23
C VAL A 76 -0.19 -10.46 27.17
N TYR A 77 0.92 -10.85 27.78
CA TYR A 77 0.98 -11.91 28.78
C TYR A 77 1.14 -11.32 30.19
N PRO A 78 0.59 -11.99 31.22
CA PRO A 78 0.90 -11.65 32.60
C PRO A 78 2.38 -11.97 32.87
N ARG A 79 3.03 -11.18 33.74
CA ARG A 79 4.44 -11.39 34.14
C ARG A 79 4.55 -12.05 35.49
N VAL A 80 3.45 -12.09 36.22
CA VAL A 80 3.30 -12.70 37.55
C VAL A 80 2.04 -13.56 37.57
N GLU A 81 2.01 -14.53 38.47
CA GLU A 81 0.89 -15.44 38.65
C GLU A 81 -0.15 -14.86 39.63
N GLY A 82 -1.43 -15.05 39.37
CA GLY A 82 -2.50 -14.67 40.28
C GLY A 82 -3.88 -14.67 39.64
N GLU A 83 -4.90 -14.45 40.47
CA GLU A 83 -6.28 -14.32 40.01
C GLU A 83 -6.46 -12.97 39.28
N LEU A 84 -7.04 -12.99 38.08
CA LEU A 84 -7.39 -11.80 37.31
C LEU A 84 -8.63 -11.15 37.95
N LEU A 85 -8.47 -9.99 38.59
CA LEU A 85 -9.58 -9.29 39.26
C LEU A 85 -10.45 -8.52 38.29
N THR A 86 -9.82 -7.74 37.41
CA THR A 86 -10.53 -6.87 36.46
C THR A 86 -9.86 -6.93 35.11
N VAL A 87 -10.68 -6.71 34.07
CA VAL A 87 -10.25 -6.37 32.72
C VAL A 87 -10.85 -5.02 32.40
N ASP A 88 -9.98 -4.02 32.14
CA ASP A 88 -10.33 -2.60 32.10
C ASP A 88 -10.35 -2.07 30.65
N PHE A 89 -10.59 -2.92 29.65
CA PHE A 89 -10.71 -2.55 28.24
C PHE A 89 -11.95 -3.22 27.59
N GLU A 90 -12.45 -2.61 26.52
CA GLU A 90 -13.44 -3.20 25.63
C GLU A 90 -12.72 -3.84 24.41
N GLU A 91 -13.25 -4.98 23.93
CA GLU A 91 -12.70 -5.66 22.74
C GLU A 91 -12.82 -4.77 21.50
N GLY A 92 -11.71 -4.56 20.79
CA GLY A 92 -11.65 -3.66 19.65
C GLY A 92 -11.42 -2.18 20.01
N GLU A 93 -11.24 -1.86 21.29
CA GLU A 93 -10.96 -0.50 21.73
C GLU A 93 -9.57 -0.04 21.35
N HIS A 94 -9.44 1.27 21.06
CA HIS A 94 -8.14 1.92 20.90
C HIS A 94 -7.56 2.27 22.27
N VAL A 95 -6.41 1.68 22.62
CA VAL A 95 -5.73 1.91 23.90
C VAL A 95 -4.44 2.72 23.69
N GLU A 96 -4.14 3.57 24.67
CA GLU A 96 -2.91 4.35 24.69
C GLU A 96 -1.76 3.57 25.36
N LYS A 97 -0.52 3.92 25.03
CA LYS A 97 0.65 3.37 25.70
C LYS A 97 0.61 3.67 27.20
N GLY A 98 0.74 2.62 28.03
CA GLY A 98 0.68 2.73 29.49
C GLY A 98 -0.74 2.70 30.06
N GLN A 99 -1.79 2.65 29.24
CA GLN A 99 -3.15 2.42 29.71
C GLN A 99 -3.26 1.08 30.42
N ARG A 100 -3.92 1.04 31.58
CA ARG A 100 -4.15 -0.21 32.31
C ARG A 100 -5.17 -1.06 31.56
N LEU A 101 -4.81 -2.32 31.34
CA LEU A 101 -5.62 -3.29 30.61
C LEU A 101 -6.30 -4.27 31.56
N ALA A 102 -5.59 -4.70 32.61
CA ALA A 102 -6.11 -5.66 33.55
C ALA A 102 -5.35 -5.58 34.88
N THR A 103 -5.95 -6.11 35.95
CA THR A 103 -5.34 -6.14 37.29
C THR A 103 -5.39 -7.58 37.83
N ILE A 104 -4.23 -8.09 38.23
CA ILE A 104 -4.08 -9.34 38.97
C ILE A 104 -4.20 -9.01 40.48
N ASP A 105 -4.68 -9.94 41.29
CA ASP A 105 -4.80 -9.76 42.74
C ASP A 105 -3.45 -9.36 43.37
N PRO A 106 -3.30 -8.10 43.87
CA PRO A 106 -2.02 -7.62 44.36
C PRO A 106 -1.74 -7.98 45.83
N ARG A 107 -2.69 -8.61 46.55
CA ARG A 107 -2.63 -8.76 48.01
C ARG A 107 -1.40 -9.51 48.46
N ASP A 108 -1.03 -10.60 47.79
CA ASP A 108 0.14 -11.41 48.13
C ASP A 108 1.45 -10.63 47.86
N TYR A 109 1.51 -9.89 46.79
CA TYR A 109 2.66 -9.05 46.42
C TYR A 109 2.80 -7.83 47.34
N GLN A 110 1.69 -7.23 47.77
CA GLN A 110 1.69 -6.18 48.79
C GLN A 110 2.21 -6.70 50.13
N ALA A 111 1.80 -7.92 50.52
CA ALA A 111 2.28 -8.55 51.77
C ALA A 111 3.79 -8.86 51.70
N GLN A 112 4.31 -9.33 50.54
CA GLN A 112 5.74 -9.55 50.34
C GLN A 112 6.53 -8.25 50.41
N LEU A 113 6.04 -7.16 49.77
CA LEU A 113 6.67 -5.85 49.87
C LEU A 113 6.71 -5.34 51.30
N ALA A 114 5.60 -5.46 52.04
CA ALA A 114 5.53 -5.08 53.45
C ALA A 114 6.50 -5.88 54.31
N ALA A 115 6.65 -7.19 54.06
CA ALA A 115 7.61 -8.02 54.78
C ALA A 115 9.07 -7.58 54.53
N ALA A 116 9.44 -7.31 53.26
CA ALA A 116 10.76 -6.80 52.91
C ALA A 116 11.05 -5.43 53.53
N GLN A 117 10.04 -4.53 53.58
CA GLN A 117 10.16 -3.25 54.28
C GLN A 117 10.36 -3.42 55.79
N GLY A 118 9.65 -4.38 56.39
CA GLY A 118 9.83 -4.72 57.84
C GLY A 118 11.25 -5.21 58.13
N GLN A 119 11.83 -6.03 57.25
CA GLN A 119 13.22 -6.53 57.42
C GLN A 119 14.22 -5.37 57.34
N LEU A 120 14.05 -4.46 56.36
CA LEU A 120 14.87 -3.25 56.23
C LEU A 120 14.86 -2.41 57.54
N VAL A 121 13.68 -2.20 58.11
CA VAL A 121 13.55 -1.44 59.39
C VAL A 121 14.31 -2.10 60.51
N GLN A 122 14.26 -3.46 60.61
CA GLN A 122 15.00 -4.23 61.63
C GLN A 122 16.52 -4.05 61.42
N ASP A 123 17.04 -4.25 60.23
CA ASP A 123 18.46 -4.20 59.95
C ASP A 123 19.03 -2.77 60.02
N GLN A 124 18.22 -1.76 59.66
CA GLN A 124 18.57 -0.37 59.92
C GLN A 124 18.73 -0.05 61.41
N ALA A 125 17.86 -0.61 62.27
CA ALA A 125 18.01 -0.45 63.74
C ALA A 125 19.29 -1.12 64.25
N GLN A 126 19.62 -2.32 63.75
CA GLN A 126 20.88 -3.02 64.11
C GLN A 126 22.11 -2.23 63.61
N LEU A 127 22.08 -1.73 62.38
CA LEU A 127 23.14 -0.89 61.84
C LEU A 127 23.34 0.40 62.68
N LYS A 128 22.23 1.02 63.09
CA LYS A 128 22.27 2.22 63.94
C LYS A 128 22.95 1.89 65.29
N SER A 129 22.52 0.82 65.95
CA SER A 129 23.13 0.39 67.22
C SER A 129 24.64 0.06 67.05
N ALA A 130 24.99 -0.68 65.99
CA ALA A 130 26.39 -1.03 65.71
C ALA A 130 27.26 0.22 65.44
N ARG A 131 26.71 1.26 64.81
CA ARG A 131 27.38 2.54 64.60
C ARG A 131 27.59 3.35 65.86
N GLU A 132 26.59 3.40 66.73
CA GLU A 132 26.70 4.04 68.05
C GLU A 132 27.73 3.34 68.92
N ASP A 133 27.78 1.98 68.89
CA ASP A 133 28.82 1.19 69.59
C ASP A 133 30.20 1.46 68.98
N LEU A 134 30.34 1.53 67.65
CA LEU A 134 31.61 1.84 66.95
C LEU A 134 32.15 3.21 67.40
N GLU A 135 31.32 4.26 67.43
CA GLU A 135 31.71 5.57 67.92
C GLU A 135 32.22 5.55 69.35
N ARG A 136 31.56 4.78 70.19
CA ARG A 136 31.99 4.58 71.59
C ARG A 136 33.36 3.85 71.67
N TYR A 137 33.56 2.79 70.89
CA TYR A 137 34.82 2.04 70.80
C TYR A 137 35.93 2.91 70.17
N GLU A 138 35.68 3.76 69.24
CA GLU A 138 36.67 4.70 68.69
C GLU A 138 37.13 5.71 69.75
N THR A 139 36.24 6.20 70.60
CA THR A 139 36.56 7.09 71.75
C THR A 139 37.41 6.37 72.76
N LEU A 140 37.07 5.10 73.14
CA LEU A 140 37.84 4.30 74.08
C LEU A 140 39.21 3.91 73.51
N ALA A 141 39.35 3.71 72.23
CA ALA A 141 40.63 3.42 71.58
C ALA A 141 41.58 4.59 71.64
N GLN A 142 41.08 5.83 71.53
CA GLN A 142 41.91 7.05 71.73
C GLN A 142 42.50 7.17 73.11
N SER A 143 41.76 6.64 74.15
CA SER A 143 42.23 6.58 75.52
C SER A 143 43.03 5.30 75.84
N GLN A 144 43.36 4.50 74.82
CA GLN A 144 44.05 3.20 74.96
C GLN A 144 43.32 2.18 75.88
N SER A 145 42.02 2.34 76.05
CA SER A 145 41.20 1.51 77.00
C SER A 145 40.68 0.23 76.36
N ILE A 146 40.86 0.02 75.06
CA ILE A 146 40.46 -1.19 74.32
C ILE A 146 41.57 -1.69 73.39
N SER A 147 41.49 -2.92 72.95
CA SER A 147 42.40 -3.50 71.98
C SER A 147 42.06 -3.08 70.56
N ARG A 148 43.10 -3.04 69.72
CA ARG A 148 42.87 -2.78 68.26
C ARG A 148 42.02 -3.87 67.61
N GLN A 149 42.08 -5.09 68.12
CA GLN A 149 41.30 -6.22 67.65
C GLN A 149 39.79 -5.99 67.87
N GLU A 150 39.39 -5.52 69.07
CA GLU A 150 38.00 -5.22 69.40
C GLU A 150 37.42 -4.07 68.51
N LEU A 151 38.20 -3.02 68.31
CA LEU A 151 37.78 -1.93 67.40
C LEU A 151 37.58 -2.43 65.99
N GLU A 152 38.50 -3.29 65.49
CA GLU A 152 38.36 -3.82 64.13
C GLU A 152 37.15 -4.76 63.97
N GLN A 153 36.86 -5.58 65.00
CA GLN A 153 35.65 -6.41 65.03
C GLN A 153 34.38 -5.57 64.95
N GLN A 154 34.32 -4.45 65.70
CA GLN A 154 33.13 -3.56 65.60
C GLN A 154 33.01 -2.89 64.26
N ARG A 155 34.13 -2.50 63.59
CA ARG A 155 34.11 -2.02 62.23
C ARG A 155 33.59 -3.05 61.23
N GLN A 156 33.97 -4.33 61.40
CA GLN A 156 33.44 -5.42 60.55
C GLN A 156 31.95 -5.60 60.78
N LEU A 157 31.46 -5.49 62.02
CA LEU A 157 30.05 -5.62 62.35
C LEU A 157 29.20 -4.51 61.66
N VAL A 158 29.71 -3.25 61.68
CA VAL A 158 29.07 -2.16 60.97
C VAL A 158 29.04 -2.44 59.47
N ARG A 159 30.14 -2.92 58.86
CA ARG A 159 30.16 -3.31 57.45
C ARG A 159 29.21 -4.44 57.12
N GLN A 160 29.08 -5.43 58.01
CA GLN A 160 28.11 -6.51 57.85
C GLN A 160 26.68 -5.99 57.83
N TYR A 161 26.25 -5.13 58.76
CA TYR A 161 24.90 -4.56 58.75
C TYR A 161 24.69 -3.56 57.61
N GLN A 162 25.73 -2.87 57.16
CA GLN A 162 25.64 -2.05 55.93
C GLN A 162 25.33 -2.94 54.72
N GLY A 163 25.96 -4.13 54.63
CA GLY A 163 25.70 -5.09 53.58
C GLY A 163 24.25 -5.62 53.65
N ALA A 164 23.77 -5.95 54.88
CA ALA A 164 22.38 -6.42 55.09
C ALA A 164 21.34 -5.37 54.64
N VAL A 165 21.52 -4.11 55.09
CA VAL A 165 20.65 -2.99 54.66
C VAL A 165 20.67 -2.78 53.11
N ALA A 166 21.82 -3.01 52.47
CA ALA A 166 21.92 -2.93 51.03
C ALA A 166 21.16 -4.09 50.32
N SER A 167 21.24 -5.29 50.90
CA SER A 167 20.46 -6.46 50.42
C SER A 167 18.96 -6.23 50.56
N ASP A 168 18.50 -5.79 51.74
CA ASP A 168 17.07 -5.54 52.00
C ASP A 168 16.48 -4.51 51.02
N ARG A 169 17.26 -3.50 50.66
CA ARG A 169 16.82 -2.52 49.64
C ARG A 169 16.60 -3.18 48.28
N ALA A 170 17.51 -4.07 47.89
CA ALA A 170 17.36 -4.80 46.63
C ALA A 170 16.14 -5.76 46.69
N ASP A 171 15.87 -6.35 47.84
CA ASP A 171 14.69 -7.20 48.07
C ASP A 171 13.38 -6.38 48.00
N ILE A 172 13.36 -5.15 48.51
CA ILE A 172 12.24 -4.22 48.38
C ILE A 172 12.04 -3.84 46.91
N ASP A 173 13.11 -3.49 46.20
CA ASP A 173 13.03 -3.12 44.77
C ASP A 173 12.48 -4.31 43.96
N SER A 174 12.90 -5.53 44.28
CA SER A 174 12.40 -6.75 43.63
C SER A 174 10.90 -6.97 43.91
N ALA A 175 10.47 -6.84 45.17
CA ALA A 175 9.07 -6.99 45.56
C ALA A 175 8.17 -5.88 44.92
N GLN A 176 8.70 -4.67 44.82
CA GLN A 176 8.00 -3.56 44.17
C GLN A 176 7.76 -3.85 42.65
N VAL A 177 8.79 -4.33 41.96
CA VAL A 177 8.67 -4.72 40.53
C VAL A 177 7.62 -5.83 40.36
N GLN A 178 7.57 -6.82 41.26
CA GLN A 178 6.56 -7.87 41.19
C GLN A 178 5.16 -7.32 41.45
N LEU A 179 4.99 -6.38 42.35
CA LEU A 179 3.74 -5.68 42.60
C LEU A 179 3.33 -4.85 41.40
N ASP A 180 4.25 -4.12 40.76
CA ASP A 180 3.97 -3.33 39.57
C ASP A 180 3.50 -4.23 38.41
N TYR A 181 3.94 -5.48 38.32
CA TYR A 181 3.52 -6.44 37.34
C TYR A 181 2.10 -6.96 37.55
N THR A 182 1.48 -6.72 38.69
CA THR A 182 0.05 -7.03 38.91
C THR A 182 -0.87 -6.08 38.13
N ASP A 183 -0.42 -4.86 37.82
CA ASP A 183 -1.08 -3.93 36.91
C ASP A 183 -0.57 -4.18 35.47
N ILE A 184 -1.39 -4.81 34.65
CA ILE A 184 -1.06 -5.11 33.26
C ILE A 184 -1.39 -3.90 32.42
N THR A 185 -0.37 -3.32 31.77
CA THR A 185 -0.51 -2.10 30.95
C THR A 185 -0.14 -2.33 29.50
N ALA A 186 -0.71 -1.50 28.60
CA ALA A 186 -0.41 -1.53 27.19
C ALA A 186 1.04 -1.08 26.91
N PRO A 187 1.87 -1.90 26.26
CA PRO A 187 3.27 -1.55 25.97
C PRO A 187 3.37 -0.47 24.88
N ASN A 188 2.42 -0.41 23.97
CA ASN A 188 2.30 0.57 22.90
C ASN A 188 0.84 1.02 22.73
N ALA A 189 0.60 2.09 22.00
CA ALA A 189 -0.73 2.44 21.53
C ALA A 189 -1.15 1.51 20.38
N GLY A 190 -2.44 1.19 20.29
CA GLY A 190 -3.00 0.34 19.25
C GLY A 190 -4.43 -0.10 19.56
N ILE A 191 -4.96 -1.00 18.74
CA ILE A 191 -6.26 -1.63 18.97
C ILE A 191 -6.05 -2.95 19.68
N ILE A 192 -6.75 -3.13 20.80
CA ILE A 192 -6.73 -4.38 21.54
C ILE A 192 -7.73 -5.37 20.93
N GLY A 193 -7.30 -6.61 20.78
CA GLY A 193 -8.09 -7.69 20.19
C GLY A 193 -9.11 -8.29 21.17
N ILE A 194 -9.59 -9.45 20.80
CA ILE A 194 -10.51 -10.26 21.61
C ILE A 194 -9.78 -10.74 22.85
N ARG A 195 -10.49 -10.74 23.98
CA ARG A 195 -10.03 -11.21 25.27
C ARG A 195 -10.07 -12.74 25.30
N ASN A 196 -8.96 -13.36 25.72
CA ASN A 196 -8.87 -14.82 25.85
C ASN A 196 -9.11 -15.30 27.30
N VAL A 197 -9.12 -14.39 28.28
CA VAL A 197 -9.20 -14.73 29.72
C VAL A 197 -10.25 -13.86 30.39
N ASP A 198 -11.06 -14.47 31.29
CA ASP A 198 -12.11 -13.78 32.04
C ASP A 198 -11.64 -13.40 33.47
N PRO A 199 -12.19 -12.32 34.06
CA PRO A 199 -12.03 -12.05 35.48
C PRO A 199 -12.45 -13.25 36.34
N GLY A 200 -11.66 -13.53 37.36
CA GLY A 200 -11.79 -14.71 38.24
C GLY A 200 -10.98 -15.92 37.80
N ASN A 201 -10.34 -15.89 36.64
CA ASN A 201 -9.42 -16.95 36.23
C ASN A 201 -8.03 -16.72 36.84
N LEU A 202 -7.34 -17.82 37.12
CA LEU A 202 -5.92 -17.79 37.48
C LEU A 202 -5.11 -17.63 36.20
N VAL A 203 -4.19 -16.66 36.15
CA VAL A 203 -3.28 -16.39 35.04
C VAL A 203 -1.82 -16.50 35.45
N SER A 204 -0.95 -16.87 34.51
CA SER A 204 0.47 -17.10 34.76
C SER A 204 1.30 -16.70 33.54
N SER A 205 2.58 -16.35 33.76
CA SER A 205 3.55 -16.08 32.70
C SER A 205 3.87 -17.28 31.80
N GLY A 206 3.43 -18.47 32.19
CA GLY A 206 3.62 -19.72 31.45
C GLY A 206 2.40 -20.17 30.65
N ASP A 207 1.33 -19.38 30.62
CA ASP A 207 0.13 -19.71 29.87
C ASP A 207 0.38 -19.66 28.36
N ASP A 208 -0.26 -20.56 27.62
CA ASP A 208 -0.13 -20.62 26.15
C ASP A 208 -0.88 -19.47 25.45
N ASP A 209 -1.99 -19.01 26.04
CA ASP A 209 -2.82 -17.96 25.48
C ASP A 209 -2.54 -16.60 26.14
N PRO A 210 -2.34 -15.52 25.35
CA PRO A 210 -2.21 -14.17 25.89
C PRO A 210 -3.55 -13.68 26.44
N ILE A 211 -3.54 -12.68 27.33
CA ILE A 211 -4.76 -12.02 27.80
C ILE A 211 -5.51 -11.39 26.61
N ALA A 212 -4.79 -10.71 25.75
CA ALA A 212 -5.25 -10.16 24.48
C ALA A 212 -4.06 -9.84 23.57
N THR A 213 -4.30 -9.64 22.28
CA THR A 213 -3.29 -9.17 21.33
C THR A 213 -3.50 -7.69 21.07
N LEU A 214 -2.45 -6.89 21.23
CA LEU A 214 -2.44 -5.45 20.92
C LEU A 214 -1.81 -5.23 19.55
N THR A 215 -2.56 -4.66 18.62
CA THR A 215 -2.14 -4.46 17.22
C THR A 215 -2.10 -2.98 16.88
N GLN A 216 -0.95 -2.50 16.43
CA GLN A 216 -0.81 -1.14 15.92
C GLN A 216 -1.33 -1.09 14.48
N LEU A 217 -2.42 -0.33 14.24
CA LEU A 217 -3.02 -0.15 12.92
C LEU A 217 -2.59 1.14 12.22
N ASP A 218 -2.14 2.14 12.97
CA ASP A 218 -1.67 3.41 12.42
C ASP A 218 -0.28 3.77 13.01
N PRO A 219 0.73 3.99 12.15
CA PRO A 219 0.75 3.68 10.72
C PRO A 219 0.79 2.17 10.46
N ILE A 220 0.36 1.77 9.24
CA ILE A 220 0.36 0.37 8.81
C ILE A 220 1.35 0.14 7.67
N SER A 221 1.70 -1.10 7.40
CA SER A 221 2.59 -1.43 6.28
C SER A 221 1.93 -2.39 5.30
N VAL A 222 2.35 -2.31 4.03
CA VAL A 222 2.02 -3.29 3.00
C VAL A 222 3.31 -3.95 2.53
N VAL A 223 3.32 -5.27 2.54
CA VAL A 223 4.44 -6.09 2.04
C VAL A 223 4.04 -6.71 0.72
N PHE A 224 4.86 -6.51 -0.29
CA PHE A 224 4.64 -7.01 -1.65
C PHE A 224 5.95 -7.43 -2.29
N SER A 225 5.89 -8.18 -3.39
CA SER A 225 7.08 -8.70 -4.08
C SER A 225 7.16 -8.16 -5.48
N LEU A 226 8.35 -7.73 -5.91
CA LEU A 226 8.64 -7.28 -7.26
C LEU A 226 9.85 -8.01 -7.85
N PRO A 227 9.93 -8.11 -9.20
CA PRO A 227 11.11 -8.65 -9.88
C PRO A 227 12.39 -7.91 -9.47
N SER A 228 13.46 -8.66 -9.23
CA SER A 228 14.74 -8.13 -8.72
C SER A 228 15.41 -7.10 -9.65
N GLN A 229 15.03 -7.04 -10.93
CA GLN A 229 15.53 -6.06 -11.88
C GLN A 229 15.30 -4.60 -11.48
N TYR A 230 14.28 -4.32 -10.66
CA TYR A 230 13.96 -2.95 -10.18
C TYR A 230 14.77 -2.54 -8.94
N VAL A 231 15.42 -3.49 -8.26
CA VAL A 231 16.13 -3.24 -7.00
C VAL A 231 17.23 -2.17 -7.09
N PRO A 232 18.08 -2.15 -8.14
CA PRO A 232 19.14 -1.13 -8.24
C PRO A 232 18.56 0.30 -8.24
N THR A 233 17.56 0.55 -9.07
CA THR A 233 16.92 1.87 -9.20
C THR A 233 16.22 2.29 -7.90
N LEU A 234 15.45 1.38 -7.27
CA LEU A 234 14.75 1.66 -6.04
C LEU A 234 15.70 1.91 -4.86
N ARG A 235 16.84 1.22 -4.81
CA ARG A 235 17.89 1.46 -3.80
C ARG A 235 18.54 2.83 -3.96
N GLU A 236 18.79 3.25 -5.18
CA GLU A 236 19.35 4.57 -5.47
C GLU A 236 18.39 5.68 -5.03
N GLN A 237 17.10 5.54 -5.34
CA GLN A 237 16.06 6.49 -4.91
C GLN A 237 15.94 6.56 -3.39
N LEU A 238 15.90 5.42 -2.68
CA LEU A 238 15.89 5.40 -1.22
C LEU A 238 17.16 6.04 -0.62
N ALA A 239 18.34 5.82 -1.22
CA ALA A 239 19.60 6.38 -0.74
C ALA A 239 19.68 7.90 -0.96
N SER A 240 19.04 8.43 -2.00
CA SER A 240 18.96 9.87 -2.26
C SER A 240 17.92 10.60 -1.42
N GLY A 241 17.09 9.87 -0.65
CA GLY A 241 16.00 10.43 0.14
C GLY A 241 14.72 10.70 -0.65
N ASP A 242 14.65 10.30 -1.92
CA ASP A 242 13.47 10.39 -2.77
C ASP A 242 12.72 9.04 -2.72
N ALA A 243 12.02 8.82 -1.60
CA ALA A 243 11.33 7.55 -1.39
C ALA A 243 10.24 7.34 -2.45
N PRO A 244 10.27 6.23 -3.21
CA PRO A 244 9.27 5.94 -4.22
C PRO A 244 7.85 5.94 -3.66
N SER A 245 6.92 6.56 -4.38
CA SER A 245 5.51 6.54 -4.00
C SER A 245 4.90 5.17 -4.30
N VAL A 246 4.06 4.74 -3.39
CA VAL A 246 3.33 3.47 -3.49
C VAL A 246 1.85 3.78 -3.30
N SER A 247 1.02 3.40 -4.23
CA SER A 247 -0.41 3.44 -4.02
C SER A 247 -0.99 2.03 -3.88
N VAL A 248 -2.00 1.91 -3.03
CA VAL A 248 -2.75 0.67 -2.88
C VAL A 248 -4.22 0.93 -3.16
N THR A 249 -4.86 -0.04 -3.81
CA THR A 249 -6.31 -0.04 -3.99
C THR A 249 -6.90 -1.07 -3.06
N THR A 250 -7.83 -0.64 -2.20
CA THR A 250 -8.54 -1.52 -1.26
C THR A 250 -9.66 -2.27 -1.98
N VAL A 251 -10.26 -3.25 -1.32
CA VAL A 251 -11.43 -4.00 -1.83
C VAL A 251 -12.64 -3.09 -2.15
N GLY A 252 -12.67 -1.88 -1.58
CA GLY A 252 -13.70 -0.86 -1.85
C GLY A 252 -13.35 0.14 -2.96
N ASP A 253 -12.38 -0.17 -3.84
CA ASP A 253 -11.86 0.71 -4.90
C ASP A 253 -11.28 2.05 -4.38
N GLU A 254 -10.99 2.15 -3.09
CA GLU A 254 -10.37 3.32 -2.52
C GLU A 254 -8.86 3.26 -2.71
N ARG A 255 -8.29 4.36 -3.21
CA ARG A 255 -6.85 4.49 -3.41
C ARG A 255 -6.22 5.23 -2.24
N LEU A 256 -5.22 4.60 -1.65
CA LEU A 256 -4.40 5.16 -0.57
C LEU A 256 -2.97 5.31 -1.06
N GLU A 257 -2.34 6.42 -0.68
CA GLU A 257 -0.96 6.72 -1.01
C GLU A 257 -0.05 6.46 0.20
N GLY A 258 1.12 5.92 -0.07
CA GLY A 258 2.15 5.63 0.91
C GLY A 258 3.54 5.73 0.31
N GLN A 259 4.55 5.35 1.06
CA GLN A 259 5.95 5.44 0.64
C GLN A 259 6.68 4.12 0.86
N LEU A 260 7.56 3.78 -0.06
CA LEU A 260 8.47 2.66 0.09
C LEU A 260 9.45 2.95 1.24
N THR A 261 9.50 2.06 2.23
CA THR A 261 10.37 2.23 3.40
C THR A 261 11.56 1.28 3.41
N SER A 262 11.39 0.08 2.87
CA SER A 262 12.48 -0.91 2.88
C SER A 262 12.37 -1.91 1.75
N ILE A 263 13.53 -2.42 1.36
CA ILE A 263 13.74 -3.49 0.38
C ILE A 263 14.45 -4.61 1.13
N ASP A 264 13.96 -5.84 1.03
CA ASP A 264 14.61 -7.00 1.63
C ASP A 264 16.04 -7.16 1.09
N SER A 265 16.93 -7.67 1.92
CA SER A 265 18.33 -7.93 1.54
C SER A 265 18.49 -9.20 0.71
N GLN A 266 17.46 -10.05 0.65
CA GLN A 266 17.48 -11.33 -0.02
C GLN A 266 16.55 -11.36 -1.21
N ILE A 267 17.01 -11.97 -2.30
CA ILE A 267 16.22 -12.31 -3.47
C ILE A 267 15.69 -13.73 -3.27
N ASP A 268 14.39 -13.92 -3.43
CA ASP A 268 13.81 -15.25 -3.54
C ASP A 268 14.24 -15.88 -4.86
N THR A 269 15.10 -16.87 -4.79
CA THR A 269 15.69 -17.51 -5.97
C THR A 269 14.71 -18.39 -6.74
N ALA A 270 13.60 -18.81 -6.11
CA ALA A 270 12.57 -19.61 -6.76
C ALA A 270 11.70 -18.77 -7.70
N THR A 271 11.48 -17.51 -7.34
CA THR A 271 10.60 -16.58 -8.07
C THR A 271 11.36 -15.45 -8.76
N GLY A 272 12.64 -15.21 -8.40
CA GLY A 272 13.43 -14.07 -8.89
C GLY A 272 12.94 -12.72 -8.36
N THR A 273 12.17 -12.72 -7.29
CA THR A 273 11.56 -11.50 -6.71
C THR A 273 12.23 -11.08 -5.40
N VAL A 274 12.04 -9.82 -5.03
CA VAL A 274 12.44 -9.24 -3.74
C VAL A 274 11.21 -8.71 -3.02
N ARG A 275 11.15 -8.93 -1.71
CA ARG A 275 10.10 -8.36 -0.87
C ARG A 275 10.39 -6.90 -0.56
N LEU A 276 9.35 -6.09 -0.66
CA LEU A 276 9.37 -4.67 -0.35
C LEU A 276 8.34 -4.38 0.72
N ARG A 277 8.58 -3.32 1.48
CA ARG A 277 7.63 -2.81 2.46
C ARG A 277 7.39 -1.33 2.22
N ALA A 278 6.14 -0.98 2.07
CA ALA A 278 5.68 0.40 2.05
C ALA A 278 4.88 0.71 3.31
N ARG A 279 4.91 1.97 3.74
CA ARG A 279 4.21 2.48 4.91
C ARG A 279 3.08 3.39 4.47
N PHE A 280 1.95 3.28 5.16
CA PHE A 280 0.73 4.04 4.92
C PHE A 280 0.21 4.62 6.23
N ASP A 281 -0.33 5.82 6.19
CA ASP A 281 -1.14 6.35 7.26
C ASP A 281 -2.53 5.70 7.18
N ASN A 282 -3.05 5.25 8.31
CA ASN A 282 -4.27 4.45 8.39
C ASN A 282 -5.22 4.93 9.51
N ALA A 283 -5.24 6.22 9.77
CA ALA A 283 -6.05 6.82 10.84
C ALA A 283 -7.56 6.55 10.71
N ALA A 284 -8.04 6.15 9.54
CA ALA A 284 -9.44 5.81 9.30
C ALA A 284 -9.68 4.28 9.22
N ASP A 285 -8.71 3.46 9.65
CA ASP A 285 -8.77 1.99 9.69
C ASP A 285 -9.21 1.31 8.37
N ARG A 286 -8.79 1.91 7.23
CA ARG A 286 -9.16 1.42 5.90
C ARG A 286 -8.38 0.18 5.48
N LEU A 287 -7.18 0.01 6.02
CA LEU A 287 -6.31 -1.15 5.78
C LEU A 287 -6.34 -2.05 7.01
N TYR A 288 -6.75 -3.30 6.81
CA TYR A 288 -6.77 -4.31 7.86
C TYR A 288 -5.60 -5.28 7.72
N PRO A 289 -4.95 -5.67 8.82
CA PRO A 289 -3.91 -6.69 8.81
C PRO A 289 -4.35 -7.98 8.12
N SER A 290 -3.45 -8.58 7.37
CA SER A 290 -3.66 -9.79 6.57
C SER A 290 -4.59 -9.65 5.36
N ALA A 291 -5.18 -8.47 5.11
CA ALA A 291 -5.90 -8.20 3.88
C ALA A 291 -4.96 -8.17 2.67
N PHE A 292 -5.48 -8.57 1.51
CA PHE A 292 -4.79 -8.42 0.23
C PHE A 292 -5.21 -7.11 -0.44
N VAL A 293 -4.25 -6.43 -1.05
CA VAL A 293 -4.46 -5.15 -1.74
C VAL A 293 -3.67 -5.12 -3.04
N ASP A 294 -4.22 -4.45 -4.04
CA ASP A 294 -3.50 -4.18 -5.28
C ASP A 294 -2.54 -3.01 -5.08
N VAL A 295 -1.26 -3.28 -5.27
CA VAL A 295 -0.17 -2.31 -5.08
C VAL A 295 0.30 -1.80 -6.43
N ARG A 296 0.51 -0.48 -6.54
CA ARG A 296 1.22 0.17 -7.64
C ARG A 296 2.39 0.95 -7.09
N LEU A 297 3.60 0.55 -7.46
CA LEU A 297 4.84 1.25 -7.09
C LEU A 297 5.33 2.07 -8.28
N THR A 298 5.60 3.35 -8.08
CA THR A 298 6.29 4.19 -9.05
C THR A 298 7.77 3.85 -9.03
N VAL A 299 8.26 3.18 -10.08
CA VAL A 299 9.67 2.74 -10.17
C VAL A 299 10.57 3.78 -10.83
N ASN A 300 9.98 4.66 -11.65
CA ASN A 300 10.70 5.74 -12.31
C ASN A 300 9.73 6.85 -12.73
N THR A 301 10.21 8.07 -12.84
CA THR A 301 9.47 9.21 -13.36
C THR A 301 10.28 9.84 -14.49
N LEU A 302 9.78 9.74 -15.72
CA LEU A 302 10.35 10.41 -16.88
C LEU A 302 9.91 11.87 -16.85
N ARG A 303 10.79 12.77 -16.40
CA ARG A 303 10.49 14.21 -16.26
C ARG A 303 10.68 14.95 -17.56
N ASP A 304 9.87 16.00 -17.76
CA ASP A 304 9.95 16.95 -18.87
C ASP A 304 9.97 16.26 -20.26
N ARG A 305 9.10 15.27 -20.47
CA ARG A 305 8.96 14.57 -21.75
C ARG A 305 7.76 15.10 -22.54
N VAL A 306 7.84 14.98 -23.87
CA VAL A 306 6.66 15.17 -24.72
C VAL A 306 5.78 13.94 -24.58
N ILE A 307 4.55 14.15 -24.13
CA ILE A 307 3.57 13.10 -23.87
C ILE A 307 2.48 13.20 -24.91
N VAL A 308 2.18 12.06 -25.54
CA VAL A 308 1.08 11.89 -26.49
C VAL A 308 0.19 10.75 -26.02
N PRO A 309 -1.09 10.70 -26.39
CA PRO A 309 -1.92 9.52 -26.18
C PRO A 309 -1.33 8.30 -26.89
N ALA A 310 -1.35 7.13 -26.25
CA ALA A 310 -0.79 5.91 -26.82
C ALA A 310 -1.38 5.53 -28.19
N PRO A 311 -2.69 5.75 -28.48
CA PRO A 311 -3.27 5.49 -29.82
C PRO A 311 -2.66 6.36 -30.92
N ALA A 312 -2.03 7.50 -30.63
CA ALA A 312 -1.36 8.31 -31.64
C ALA A 312 -0.11 7.64 -32.21
N VAL A 313 0.53 6.77 -31.44
CA VAL A 313 1.77 6.07 -31.82
C VAL A 313 1.41 4.85 -32.69
N GLN A 314 1.83 4.86 -33.94
CA GLN A 314 1.59 3.80 -34.89
C GLN A 314 2.85 3.01 -35.18
N THR A 315 2.67 1.74 -35.56
CA THR A 315 3.77 0.85 -35.97
C THR A 315 3.85 0.74 -37.48
N GLY A 316 4.96 1.16 -38.07
CA GLY A 316 5.25 1.03 -39.49
C GLY A 316 6.32 0.00 -39.81
N GLN A 317 6.68 -0.11 -41.10
CA GLN A 317 7.75 -1.02 -41.54
C GLN A 317 9.13 -0.61 -41.02
N ASP A 318 9.35 0.73 -40.88
CA ASP A 318 10.64 1.31 -40.52
C ASP A 318 10.73 1.67 -39.01
N GLY A 319 9.66 1.43 -38.22
CA GLY A 319 9.61 1.78 -36.82
C GLY A 319 8.31 2.42 -36.35
N LEU A 320 8.35 3.09 -35.21
CA LEU A 320 7.23 3.80 -34.64
C LEU A 320 7.13 5.21 -35.25
N PHE A 321 5.92 5.63 -35.56
CA PHE A 321 5.65 6.96 -36.11
C PHE A 321 4.35 7.54 -35.57
N VAL A 322 4.16 8.83 -35.74
CA VAL A 322 2.91 9.56 -35.51
C VAL A 322 2.57 10.43 -36.76
N TYR A 323 1.30 10.77 -36.89
CA TYR A 323 0.91 11.81 -37.84
C TYR A 323 0.72 13.14 -37.11
N VAL A 324 1.43 14.18 -37.54
CA VAL A 324 1.31 15.55 -37.03
C VAL A 324 0.48 16.35 -37.99
N VAL A 325 -0.52 17.08 -37.51
CA VAL A 325 -1.39 17.97 -38.28
C VAL A 325 -0.75 19.35 -38.38
N GLY A 326 -0.39 19.78 -39.58
CA GLY A 326 0.12 21.11 -39.85
C GLY A 326 -0.96 22.19 -39.81
N ASP A 327 -0.53 23.45 -39.93
CA ASP A 327 -1.43 24.64 -39.96
C ASP A 327 -2.27 24.72 -41.23
N ASP A 328 -1.89 24.00 -42.28
CA ASP A 328 -2.55 23.90 -43.56
C ASP A 328 -3.56 22.73 -43.66
N ASP A 329 -3.86 22.09 -42.52
CA ASP A 329 -4.69 20.90 -42.38
C ASP A 329 -4.16 19.69 -43.18
N THR A 330 -2.84 19.62 -43.40
CA THR A 330 -2.18 18.44 -43.95
C THR A 330 -1.51 17.65 -42.81
N VAL A 331 -1.43 16.32 -42.96
CA VAL A 331 -0.70 15.46 -42.01
C VAL A 331 0.65 15.11 -42.57
N THR A 332 1.65 15.20 -41.69
CA THR A 332 3.01 14.76 -41.99
C THR A 332 3.37 13.59 -41.04
N ARG A 333 3.98 12.56 -41.63
CA ARG A 333 4.49 11.42 -40.84
C ARG A 333 5.82 11.81 -40.16
N HIS A 334 5.85 11.71 -38.86
CA HIS A 334 7.06 11.88 -38.06
C HIS A 334 7.45 10.56 -37.41
N ASP A 335 8.68 10.10 -37.66
CA ASP A 335 9.22 8.94 -36.98
C ASP A 335 9.52 9.33 -35.55
N VAL A 336 9.15 8.49 -34.57
CA VAL A 336 9.26 8.80 -33.14
C VAL A 336 10.02 7.72 -32.40
N VAL A 337 10.73 8.15 -31.35
CA VAL A 337 11.32 7.24 -30.38
C VAL A 337 10.53 7.33 -29.09
N VAL A 338 9.86 6.23 -28.72
CA VAL A 338 9.09 6.12 -27.48
C VAL A 338 10.02 5.71 -26.36
N SER A 339 10.07 6.51 -25.28
CA SER A 339 10.83 6.20 -24.06
C SER A 339 10.10 5.21 -23.17
N ALA A 340 8.79 5.39 -23.01
CA ALA A 340 7.89 4.51 -22.25
C ALA A 340 6.44 4.79 -22.63
N SER A 341 5.58 3.79 -22.38
CA SER A 341 4.13 3.92 -22.48
C SER A 341 3.49 3.40 -21.22
N GLU A 342 2.60 4.19 -20.62
CA GLU A 342 1.92 3.87 -19.36
C GLU A 342 0.55 4.54 -19.32
N ASN A 343 -0.46 3.85 -18.83
CA ASN A 343 -1.81 4.39 -18.62
C ASN A 343 -2.37 5.14 -19.85
N HIS A 344 -2.32 4.50 -21.04
CA HIS A 344 -2.76 5.06 -22.33
C HIS A 344 -2.00 6.33 -22.78
N ARG A 345 -0.85 6.62 -22.21
CA ARG A 345 0.01 7.74 -22.55
C ARG A 345 1.40 7.24 -22.94
N SER A 346 2.02 7.87 -23.93
CA SER A 346 3.38 7.55 -24.38
C SER A 346 4.28 8.77 -24.24
N ALA A 347 5.42 8.61 -23.56
CA ALA A 347 6.47 9.62 -23.48
C ALA A 347 7.44 9.44 -24.65
N LEU A 348 7.62 10.49 -25.44
CA LEU A 348 8.51 10.50 -26.58
C LEU A 348 9.89 11.04 -26.20
N ALA A 349 10.95 10.38 -26.67
CA ALA A 349 12.31 10.89 -26.59
C ALA A 349 12.59 11.90 -27.70
N SER A 350 12.00 11.68 -28.90
CA SER A 350 12.18 12.56 -30.07
C SER A 350 11.07 12.31 -31.09
N GLY A 351 10.92 13.25 -32.03
CA GLY A 351 10.06 13.13 -33.19
C GLY A 351 8.85 14.07 -33.19
N VAL A 352 8.45 14.58 -32.00
CA VAL A 352 7.33 15.54 -31.84
C VAL A 352 7.72 16.61 -30.84
N SER A 353 7.33 17.85 -31.06
CA SER A 353 7.49 18.97 -30.16
C SER A 353 6.21 19.21 -29.35
N ALA A 354 6.34 19.78 -28.15
CA ALA A 354 5.17 20.22 -27.41
C ALA A 354 4.39 21.28 -28.15
N GLY A 355 3.07 21.18 -28.15
CA GLY A 355 2.18 22.08 -28.90
C GLY A 355 1.78 21.56 -30.30
N GLU A 356 2.47 20.54 -30.85
CA GLU A 356 2.08 19.92 -32.11
C GLU A 356 0.82 19.04 -31.93
N ARG A 357 -0.07 19.09 -32.89
CA ARG A 357 -1.30 18.31 -32.90
C ARG A 357 -1.04 16.91 -33.48
N VAL A 358 -1.20 15.86 -32.71
CA VAL A 358 -1.03 14.47 -33.16
C VAL A 358 -2.37 13.80 -33.37
N VAL A 359 -2.47 13.03 -34.46
CA VAL A 359 -3.70 12.30 -34.80
C VAL A 359 -3.81 11.08 -33.86
N VAL A 360 -4.97 10.92 -33.23
CA VAL A 360 -5.27 9.81 -32.31
C VAL A 360 -6.31 8.84 -32.83
N ASP A 361 -7.11 9.26 -33.85
CA ASP A 361 -8.13 8.42 -34.50
C ASP A 361 -8.26 8.78 -35.96
N GLY A 362 -8.69 7.83 -36.79
CA GLY A 362 -8.81 7.99 -38.27
C GLY A 362 -7.50 7.72 -39.02
N VAL A 363 -6.48 7.15 -38.37
CA VAL A 363 -5.12 6.95 -38.90
C VAL A 363 -5.08 6.02 -40.11
N ASP A 364 -5.92 4.98 -40.16
CA ASP A 364 -5.92 3.91 -41.18
C ASP A 364 -6.13 4.44 -42.61
N SER A 365 -6.76 5.61 -42.76
CA SER A 365 -7.06 6.24 -44.05
C SER A 365 -6.01 7.27 -44.48
N LEU A 366 -4.98 7.51 -43.63
CA LEU A 366 -4.00 8.57 -43.84
C LEU A 366 -2.79 8.11 -44.66
N ARG A 367 -2.24 9.03 -45.41
CA ARG A 367 -0.94 8.96 -46.08
C ARG A 367 -0.20 10.27 -45.81
N ASP A 368 1.10 10.22 -45.86
CA ASP A 368 1.93 11.41 -45.75
C ASP A 368 1.49 12.48 -46.77
N GLY A 369 1.30 13.72 -46.28
CA GLY A 369 0.79 14.84 -47.08
C GLY A 369 -0.73 14.84 -47.31
N ALA A 370 -1.51 13.93 -46.73
CA ALA A 370 -2.96 13.90 -46.89
C ALA A 370 -3.64 15.08 -46.18
N LYS A 371 -4.67 15.68 -46.85
CA LYS A 371 -5.52 16.68 -46.22
C LYS A 371 -6.50 16.03 -45.23
N VAL A 372 -6.61 16.60 -44.07
CA VAL A 372 -7.49 16.14 -42.99
C VAL A 372 -8.44 17.23 -42.54
N ARG A 373 -9.51 16.81 -41.89
CA ARG A 373 -10.40 17.68 -41.15
C ARG A 373 -10.49 17.21 -39.72
N VAL A 374 -9.97 17.99 -38.80
CA VAL A 374 -10.06 17.69 -37.37
C VAL A 374 -11.52 17.84 -36.92
N VAL A 375 -12.12 16.74 -36.49
CA VAL A 375 -13.52 16.67 -36.05
C VAL A 375 -13.66 16.59 -34.54
N SER A 376 -12.60 16.24 -33.83
CA SER A 376 -12.59 16.14 -32.37
C SER A 376 -11.16 16.40 -31.81
N ASN A 377 -11.11 17.08 -30.67
CA ASN A 377 -9.89 17.27 -29.89
C ASN A 377 -9.87 16.40 -28.61
N ALA A 378 -10.69 15.34 -28.57
CA ALA A 378 -10.82 14.42 -27.44
C ALA A 378 -10.47 12.98 -27.85
N LEU A 379 -10.07 12.17 -26.90
CA LEU A 379 -9.85 10.73 -27.11
C LEU A 379 -11.14 10.01 -27.49
N PRO A 380 -11.08 8.99 -28.35
CA PRO A 380 -12.23 8.13 -28.63
C PRO A 380 -12.75 7.52 -27.33
N GLY A 381 -13.98 7.87 -26.94
CA GLY A 381 -14.62 7.39 -25.71
C GLY A 381 -14.83 8.43 -24.59
N GLU A 382 -14.23 9.64 -24.68
CA GLU A 382 -14.45 10.71 -23.70
C GLU A 382 -15.60 11.68 -24.07
N THR A 383 -16.26 11.47 -25.21
CA THR A 383 -17.34 12.31 -25.65
C THR A 383 -18.66 11.84 -25.07
N SER A 384 -19.04 12.22 -23.87
CA SER A 384 -20.42 12.35 -23.39
C SER A 384 -20.56 12.47 -21.89
N ALA A 385 -20.05 13.51 -21.26
CA ALA A 385 -20.43 13.81 -19.87
C ALA A 385 -20.64 15.30 -19.53
N SER A 386 -20.81 16.19 -20.56
CA SER A 386 -21.03 17.61 -20.25
C SER A 386 -22.03 18.32 -21.17
N SER A 387 -23.18 17.69 -21.47
CA SER A 387 -24.27 18.43 -22.14
C SER A 387 -25.67 17.94 -21.78
N THR A 388 -25.95 17.75 -20.48
CA THR A 388 -27.35 17.63 -19.98
C THR A 388 -27.43 18.12 -18.54
N ALA A 389 -27.13 19.41 -18.34
CA ALA A 389 -27.44 20.09 -17.09
C ALA A 389 -27.58 21.62 -17.38
N ASP A 390 -28.52 21.99 -18.24
CA ASP A 390 -29.10 23.33 -18.27
C ASP A 390 -30.26 23.32 -19.30
N ASP A 391 -31.39 22.72 -18.93
CA ASP A 391 -32.71 23.05 -19.51
C ASP A 391 -33.82 22.28 -18.73
N ASP A 392 -34.01 22.60 -17.45
CA ASP A 392 -35.24 22.29 -16.70
C ASP A 392 -35.30 23.10 -15.40
N ALA A 393 -35.25 24.42 -15.52
CA ALA A 393 -35.59 25.34 -14.45
C ALA A 393 -36.38 26.53 -14.95
N ASP A 394 -37.52 26.27 -15.58
CA ASP A 394 -38.58 27.26 -15.66
C ASP A 394 -39.89 26.60 -16.13
N THR A 395 -40.63 26.05 -15.21
CA THR A 395 -42.09 25.90 -15.30
C THR A 395 -42.62 25.09 -14.10
N GLN A 396 -42.81 25.75 -12.95
CA GLN A 396 -43.84 25.37 -11.98
C GLN A 396 -43.94 26.41 -10.85
N THR A 397 -44.49 27.53 -11.19
CA THR A 397 -45.13 28.43 -10.19
C THR A 397 -46.50 28.79 -10.70
N SER A 398 -47.50 28.04 -10.29
CA SER A 398 -48.90 28.51 -10.13
C SER A 398 -49.82 27.30 -10.18
N ARG A 399 -50.23 26.88 -9.00
CA ARG A 399 -51.55 26.30 -8.64
C ARG A 399 -51.40 25.55 -7.33
N ASP A 400 -51.75 26.27 -6.26
CA ASP A 400 -52.82 25.88 -5.36
C ASP A 400 -52.91 26.91 -4.24
N ALA A 401 -53.89 27.84 -4.48
CA ALA A 401 -54.59 28.53 -3.42
C ALA A 401 -56.06 28.11 -3.55
N SER A 402 -56.48 27.19 -2.73
CA SER A 402 -57.87 27.07 -2.20
C SER A 402 -57.88 26.03 -1.08
#